data_97329d119f03749c15d1debf4de7b720
#
_entry.id   97329d119f03749c15d1debf4de7b720
#
_cell.length_a   1.000
_cell.length_b   1.000
_cell.length_c   1.000
_cell.angle_alpha   90.00
_cell.angle_beta   90.00
_cell.angle_gamma   90.00
#
_symmetry.space_group_name_H-M   'P 1'
#
loop_
_entity.id
_entity.type
_entity.pdbx_description
1 polymer ?
#
loop_
_entity_poly.entity_id
_entity_poly.type
_entity_poly.pdbx_seq_one_letter_code
_entity_poly.pdbx_strand_id
1 'polypeptide(L)'
;MGIDIDAAEIVRRLVAWGQGRMDERLLWMFARKCGDCMDWAIDIADKHDTNVTLWEGYYKGPTYTEFPVTHFFYNKNINLDYTYGNSEGIGNVALMPCFEEELKKAGVTLMYRTSAVQFLQDANKRVTGLIAGRPNNYIQINAAKGVIIATGCYGSNEEMRKAFAPYSLHADAQIYFPTKSNTGDAHIMAMQVGGVMQKNDNHAATVHLEAGAGSYGFLHVNANGERFMNEDVNTQSKSCSKELQPHGIAWTVYDSNWTQDVKKQVDGNLAGGLFYRQMWQPWGNGWNVEIEKASQAQHIKDGKVVVADTLDELAQKMGVPVEAFKATVARYNELAAKGHDDDFGKRPELLTPIQKGPFYAGRLVSTLLAMSGGLHTDPSLHVLDKNDKPIEGLYVCGAAAGDYFGSGDYPTICPGMNHGRALTFGRLAGVMAAGGDIDKTVKSMDIK
;
A
#
# COMPACT_ATOMS: atom_id res chain seq x y z
N MET A 1 -10.10 -19.69 -10.35
CA MET A 1 -10.40 -18.46 -11.08
C MET A 1 -9.77 -18.39 -12.48
N GLY A 2 -9.02 -19.36 -12.95
CA GLY A 2 -8.61 -19.52 -14.37
C GLY A 2 -7.59 -18.50 -14.90
N ILE A 3 -6.91 -17.77 -14.03
CA ILE A 3 -5.84 -16.85 -14.44
C ILE A 3 -4.50 -17.55 -14.22
N ASP A 4 -3.75 -17.72 -15.31
CA ASP A 4 -2.38 -18.26 -15.26
C ASP A 4 -1.40 -17.12 -14.99
N ILE A 5 -0.63 -17.21 -13.91
CA ILE A 5 0.33 -16.21 -13.48
C ILE A 5 1.71 -16.86 -13.37
N ASP A 6 2.69 -16.31 -14.10
CA ASP A 6 4.09 -16.67 -13.92
C ASP A 6 4.63 -16.05 -12.62
N ALA A 7 4.61 -16.83 -11.55
CA ALA A 7 5.11 -16.42 -10.25
C ALA A 7 6.62 -16.11 -10.27
N ALA A 8 7.39 -16.78 -11.12
CA ALA A 8 8.81 -16.51 -11.29
C ALA A 8 9.05 -15.14 -11.95
N GLU A 9 8.23 -14.77 -12.93
CA GLU A 9 8.27 -13.41 -13.50
C GLU A 9 7.95 -12.35 -12.45
N ILE A 10 6.93 -12.57 -11.62
CA ILE A 10 6.59 -11.65 -10.52
C ILE A 10 7.79 -11.47 -9.59
N VAL A 11 8.43 -12.56 -9.16
CA VAL A 11 9.60 -12.48 -8.27
C VAL A 11 10.74 -11.70 -8.94
N ARG A 12 11.06 -12.00 -10.21
CA ARG A 12 12.08 -11.25 -10.95
C ARG A 12 11.78 -9.75 -11.03
N ARG A 13 10.53 -9.38 -11.26
CA ARG A 13 10.12 -7.96 -11.28
C ARG A 13 10.19 -7.30 -9.90
N LEU A 14 9.84 -8.02 -8.84
CA LEU A 14 9.98 -7.54 -7.47
C LEU A 14 11.45 -7.29 -7.11
N VAL A 15 12.34 -8.22 -7.48
CA VAL A 15 13.80 -8.06 -7.28
C VAL A 15 14.33 -6.84 -8.05
N ALA A 16 13.90 -6.66 -9.30
CA ALA A 16 14.26 -5.50 -10.09
C ALA A 16 13.73 -4.19 -9.49
N TRP A 17 12.49 -4.17 -9.01
CA TRP A 17 11.89 -3.02 -8.34
C TRP A 17 12.67 -2.61 -7.09
N GLY A 18 12.99 -3.56 -6.23
CA GLY A 18 13.78 -3.31 -5.01
C GLY A 18 15.28 -3.27 -5.24
N GLN A 19 15.74 -3.29 -6.51
CA GLN A 19 17.16 -3.23 -6.89
C GLN A 19 18.05 -4.29 -6.19
N GLY A 20 17.49 -5.48 -5.94
CA GLY A 20 18.19 -6.56 -5.27
C GLY A 20 18.44 -6.34 -3.76
N ARG A 21 17.80 -5.36 -3.14
CA ARG A 21 18.00 -4.99 -1.73
C ARG A 21 17.05 -5.69 -0.77
N MET A 22 16.63 -6.91 -1.09
CA MET A 22 15.80 -7.77 -0.29
C MET A 22 16.42 -9.16 -0.15
N ASP A 23 15.90 -9.94 0.79
CA ASP A 23 16.21 -11.36 0.83
C ASP A 23 15.28 -12.12 -0.13
N GLU A 24 15.81 -12.52 -1.29
CA GLU A 24 15.03 -13.25 -2.29
C GLU A 24 14.44 -14.56 -1.77
N ARG A 25 15.04 -15.17 -0.73
CA ARG A 25 14.49 -16.40 -0.11
C ARG A 25 13.11 -16.16 0.48
N LEU A 26 12.86 -14.95 1.04
CA LEU A 26 11.55 -14.56 1.54
C LEU A 26 10.55 -14.36 0.39
N LEU A 27 10.96 -13.75 -0.72
CA LEU A 27 10.10 -13.60 -1.90
C LEU A 27 9.69 -14.97 -2.48
N TRP A 28 10.68 -15.88 -2.63
CA TRP A 28 10.40 -17.23 -3.13
C TRP A 28 9.56 -18.07 -2.16
N MET A 29 9.76 -17.90 -0.85
CA MET A 29 8.90 -18.53 0.16
C MET A 29 7.45 -18.03 0.03
N PHE A 30 7.25 -16.72 -0.10
CA PHE A 30 5.93 -16.14 -0.35
C PHE A 30 5.31 -16.71 -1.63
N ALA A 31 6.03 -16.64 -2.76
CA ALA A 31 5.53 -17.11 -4.04
C ALA A 31 5.08 -18.58 -4.01
N ARG A 32 5.81 -19.44 -3.28
CA ARG A 32 5.48 -20.86 -3.15
C ARG A 32 4.33 -21.14 -2.19
N LYS A 33 4.14 -20.34 -1.15
CA LYS A 33 3.25 -20.66 -0.02
C LYS A 33 1.96 -19.81 0.01
N CYS A 34 1.91 -18.68 -0.69
CA CYS A 34 0.78 -17.75 -0.60
C CYS A 34 -0.54 -18.34 -1.12
N GLY A 35 -0.51 -19.23 -2.11
CA GLY A 35 -1.71 -19.87 -2.64
C GLY A 35 -2.43 -20.72 -1.60
N ASP A 36 -1.75 -21.69 -0.99
CA ASP A 36 -2.34 -22.52 0.08
C ASP A 36 -2.77 -21.70 1.30
N CYS A 37 -2.06 -20.62 1.60
CA CYS A 37 -2.45 -19.71 2.68
C CYS A 37 -3.71 -18.91 2.34
N MET A 38 -3.87 -18.52 1.06
CA MET A 38 -5.06 -17.84 0.59
C MET A 38 -6.26 -18.77 0.54
N ASP A 39 -6.11 -20.01 0.05
CA ASP A 39 -7.15 -21.03 0.07
C ASP A 39 -7.65 -21.28 1.49
N TRP A 40 -6.74 -21.39 2.45
CA TRP A 40 -7.09 -21.52 3.87
C TRP A 40 -7.90 -20.32 4.39
N ALA A 41 -7.56 -19.09 3.98
CA ALA A 41 -8.32 -17.90 4.38
C ALA A 41 -9.71 -17.86 3.72
N ILE A 42 -9.82 -18.29 2.47
CA ILE A 42 -11.09 -18.42 1.75
C ILE A 42 -11.99 -19.46 2.43
N ASP A 43 -11.44 -20.62 2.81
CA ASP A 43 -12.19 -21.67 3.53
C ASP A 43 -12.72 -21.16 4.89
N ILE A 44 -11.98 -20.28 5.57
CA ILE A 44 -12.45 -19.63 6.80
C ILE A 44 -13.57 -18.63 6.46
N ALA A 45 -13.36 -17.77 5.48
CA ALA A 45 -14.34 -16.76 5.08
C ALA A 45 -15.69 -17.39 4.67
N ASP A 46 -15.65 -18.49 3.93
CA ASP A 46 -16.85 -19.22 3.48
C ASP A 46 -17.71 -19.75 4.66
N LYS A 47 -17.06 -20.19 5.75
CA LYS A 47 -17.75 -20.66 6.96
C LYS A 47 -18.49 -19.53 7.70
N HIS A 48 -18.18 -18.28 7.39
CA HIS A 48 -18.67 -17.09 8.07
C HIS A 48 -19.41 -16.11 7.14
N ASP A 49 -20.07 -16.63 6.10
CA ASP A 49 -20.86 -15.84 5.14
C ASP A 49 -20.10 -14.66 4.53
N THR A 50 -18.81 -14.85 4.28
CA THR A 50 -17.94 -13.89 3.63
C THR A 50 -17.48 -14.44 2.28
N ASN A 51 -17.76 -13.70 1.22
CA ASN A 51 -17.33 -14.02 -0.14
C ASN A 51 -15.95 -13.48 -0.43
N VAL A 52 -15.34 -14.02 -1.47
CA VAL A 52 -14.12 -13.48 -2.06
C VAL A 52 -14.29 -13.28 -3.56
N THR A 53 -13.76 -12.20 -4.08
CA THR A 53 -13.62 -11.95 -5.52
C THR A 53 -12.21 -11.57 -5.86
N LEU A 54 -11.80 -11.83 -7.10
CA LEU A 54 -10.52 -11.38 -7.61
C LEU A 54 -10.71 -10.02 -8.28
N TRP A 55 -9.86 -9.06 -7.95
CA TRP A 55 -9.80 -7.80 -8.66
C TRP A 55 -9.08 -8.01 -10.00
N GLU A 56 -9.79 -7.78 -11.09
CA GLU A 56 -9.31 -8.02 -12.46
C GLU A 56 -8.81 -6.74 -13.14
N GLY A 57 -9.18 -5.58 -12.61
CA GLY A 57 -8.75 -4.30 -13.15
C GLY A 57 -7.32 -4.00 -12.75
N TYR A 58 -6.43 -3.96 -13.71
CA TYR A 58 -5.02 -3.72 -13.50
C TYR A 58 -4.42 -2.88 -14.62
N TYR A 59 -3.47 -2.04 -14.22
CA TYR A 59 -2.75 -1.18 -15.14
C TYR A 59 -1.79 -1.99 -16.02
N LYS A 60 -1.81 -1.70 -17.33
CA LYS A 60 -0.87 -2.23 -18.32
C LYS A 60 -0.23 -1.05 -19.04
N GLY A 61 0.83 -0.52 -18.48
CA GLY A 61 1.54 0.61 -19.03
C GLY A 61 2.95 0.28 -19.52
N PRO A 62 3.61 1.25 -20.12
CA PRO A 62 4.96 1.08 -20.65
C PRO A 62 6.01 0.98 -19.54
N THR A 63 5.75 1.52 -18.35
CA THR A 63 6.70 1.57 -17.24
C THR A 63 6.57 0.38 -16.29
N TYR A 64 5.36 -0.15 -16.14
CA TYR A 64 5.08 -1.33 -15.31
C TYR A 64 3.75 -1.99 -15.71
N THR A 65 3.54 -3.21 -15.22
CA THR A 65 2.28 -3.94 -15.37
C THR A 65 1.86 -4.43 -13.99
N GLU A 66 0.61 -4.18 -13.61
CA GLU A 66 0.01 -4.79 -12.41
C GLU A 66 -0.50 -6.19 -12.74
N PHE A 67 -0.28 -7.14 -11.84
CA PHE A 67 -0.80 -8.48 -11.95
C PHE A 67 -2.15 -8.61 -11.24
N PRO A 68 -3.10 -9.40 -11.76
CA PRO A 68 -4.43 -9.60 -11.17
C PRO A 68 -4.38 -10.57 -9.98
N VAL A 69 -3.74 -10.18 -8.89
CA VAL A 69 -3.45 -11.04 -7.72
C VAL A 69 -4.20 -10.64 -6.46
N THR A 70 -4.98 -9.56 -6.50
CA THR A 70 -5.65 -9.02 -5.31
C THR A 70 -6.97 -9.73 -5.06
N HIS A 71 -7.11 -10.35 -3.89
CA HIS A 71 -8.34 -10.96 -3.42
C HIS A 71 -9.11 -9.98 -2.55
N PHE A 72 -10.39 -9.78 -2.85
CA PHE A 72 -11.30 -8.93 -2.11
C PHE A 72 -12.32 -9.76 -1.35
N PHE A 73 -12.35 -9.63 -0.04
CA PHE A 73 -13.35 -10.24 0.82
C PHE A 73 -14.50 -9.26 1.05
N TYR A 74 -15.73 -9.77 1.09
CA TYR A 74 -16.92 -8.97 1.38
C TYR A 74 -18.04 -9.82 1.97
N ASN A 75 -18.86 -9.24 2.86
CA ASN A 75 -19.99 -9.94 3.47
C ASN A 75 -21.04 -10.29 2.42
N LYS A 76 -21.59 -11.50 2.45
CA LYS A 76 -22.61 -11.97 1.48
C LYS A 76 -23.85 -11.06 1.39
N ASN A 77 -24.20 -10.41 2.49
CA ASN A 77 -25.38 -9.55 2.59
C ASN A 77 -25.06 -8.07 2.42
N ILE A 78 -23.86 -7.70 1.96
CA ILE A 78 -23.53 -6.31 1.73
C ILE A 78 -24.35 -5.76 0.57
N ASN A 79 -24.88 -4.54 0.72
CA ASN A 79 -25.43 -3.82 -0.41
C ASN A 79 -24.26 -3.37 -1.30
N LEU A 80 -24.20 -3.93 -2.50
CA LEU A 80 -23.16 -3.65 -3.49
C LEU A 80 -23.32 -2.29 -4.18
N ASP A 81 -24.40 -1.57 -3.95
CA ASP A 81 -24.55 -0.15 -4.31
C ASP A 81 -23.66 0.69 -3.39
N TYR A 82 -22.35 0.49 -3.55
CA TYR A 82 -21.36 1.14 -2.74
C TYR A 82 -21.38 2.65 -2.93
N THR A 83 -21.71 3.37 -1.86
CA THR A 83 -21.48 4.81 -1.78
C THR A 83 -20.09 5.06 -1.18
N TYR A 84 -19.35 5.97 -1.80
CA TYR A 84 -18.03 6.37 -1.35
C TYR A 84 -17.99 6.66 0.16
N GLY A 85 -17.14 5.96 0.90
CA GLY A 85 -17.01 6.10 2.35
C GLY A 85 -17.65 5.02 3.21
N ASN A 86 -18.46 4.12 2.64
CA ASN A 86 -18.98 2.97 3.38
C ASN A 86 -18.06 1.76 3.17
N SER A 87 -17.21 1.46 4.14
CA SER A 87 -16.29 0.32 4.13
C SER A 87 -16.74 -0.85 5.02
N GLU A 88 -17.94 -0.78 5.58
CA GLU A 88 -18.48 -1.86 6.42
C GLU A 88 -18.65 -3.14 5.60
N GLY A 89 -18.06 -4.22 6.10
CA GLY A 89 -18.19 -5.53 5.47
C GLY A 89 -17.36 -5.74 4.20
N ILE A 90 -16.33 -4.93 3.95
CA ILE A 90 -15.43 -5.04 2.79
C ILE A 90 -13.97 -5.18 3.24
N GLY A 91 -13.17 -5.98 2.51
CA GLY A 91 -11.75 -6.16 2.73
C GLY A 91 -11.46 -6.79 4.09
N ASN A 92 -10.51 -6.22 4.82
CA ASN A 92 -10.14 -6.72 6.15
C ASN A 92 -11.28 -6.60 7.17
N VAL A 93 -12.17 -5.63 7.00
CA VAL A 93 -13.35 -5.48 7.88
C VAL A 93 -14.31 -6.66 7.73
N ALA A 94 -14.38 -7.29 6.55
CA ALA A 94 -15.13 -8.53 6.36
C ALA A 94 -14.37 -9.76 6.87
N LEU A 95 -13.06 -9.85 6.60
CA LEU A 95 -12.26 -11.06 6.85
C LEU A 95 -11.84 -11.22 8.32
N MET A 96 -11.46 -10.15 9.00
CA MET A 96 -10.91 -10.25 10.36
C MET A 96 -11.89 -10.82 11.39
N PRO A 97 -13.20 -10.48 11.38
CA PRO A 97 -14.19 -11.13 12.24
C PRO A 97 -14.26 -12.65 12.06
N CYS A 98 -14.08 -13.14 10.82
CA CYS A 98 -14.05 -14.59 10.55
C CYS A 98 -12.91 -15.29 11.29
N PHE A 99 -11.71 -14.71 11.24
CA PHE A 99 -10.57 -15.20 11.99
C PHE A 99 -10.80 -15.12 13.52
N GLU A 100 -11.39 -14.02 14.00
CA GLU A 100 -11.67 -13.86 15.44
C GLU A 100 -12.61 -14.97 15.95
N GLU A 101 -13.63 -15.33 15.20
CA GLU A 101 -14.53 -16.45 15.55
C GLU A 101 -13.79 -17.80 15.56
N GLU A 102 -12.92 -18.07 14.59
CA GLU A 102 -12.13 -19.32 14.59
C GLU A 102 -11.12 -19.36 15.75
N LEU A 103 -10.50 -18.22 16.11
CA LEU A 103 -9.64 -18.13 17.28
C LEU A 103 -10.40 -18.45 18.58
N LYS A 104 -11.62 -17.92 18.75
CA LYS A 104 -12.48 -18.22 19.89
C LYS A 104 -12.83 -19.70 19.96
N LYS A 105 -13.22 -20.31 18.82
CA LYS A 105 -13.51 -21.75 18.72
C LYS A 105 -12.28 -22.61 19.07
N ALA A 106 -11.10 -22.15 18.70
CA ALA A 106 -9.84 -22.82 19.03
C ALA A 106 -9.38 -22.61 20.49
N GLY A 107 -10.13 -21.85 21.30
CA GLY A 107 -9.82 -21.59 22.69
C GLY A 107 -8.67 -20.58 22.89
N VAL A 108 -8.38 -19.75 21.88
CA VAL A 108 -7.36 -18.71 21.99
C VAL A 108 -7.86 -17.56 22.87
N THR A 109 -7.05 -17.14 23.83
CA THR A 109 -7.35 -15.99 24.69
C THR A 109 -7.03 -14.70 23.96
N LEU A 110 -8.06 -13.90 23.66
CA LEU A 110 -7.94 -12.57 23.07
C LEU A 110 -7.94 -11.51 24.19
N MET A 111 -6.85 -10.75 24.29
CA MET A 111 -6.65 -9.74 25.33
C MET A 111 -6.65 -8.34 24.72
N TYR A 112 -7.83 -7.73 24.62
CA TYR A 112 -7.97 -6.35 24.13
C TYR A 112 -7.48 -5.34 25.15
N ARG A 113 -7.07 -4.14 24.68
CA ARG A 113 -6.59 -3.03 25.51
C ARG A 113 -5.41 -3.45 26.44
N THR A 114 -4.60 -4.40 25.98
CA THR A 114 -3.48 -4.97 26.71
C THR A 114 -2.22 -4.83 25.86
N SER A 115 -1.46 -3.76 26.07
CA SER A 115 -0.26 -3.47 25.30
C SER A 115 0.93 -4.24 25.82
N ALA A 116 1.71 -4.89 24.96
CA ALA A 116 3.01 -5.44 25.33
C ALA A 116 3.99 -4.27 25.57
N VAL A 117 4.83 -4.40 26.61
CA VAL A 117 5.77 -3.34 27.01
C VAL A 117 7.21 -3.83 27.15
N GLN A 118 7.44 -5.14 27.27
CA GLN A 118 8.78 -5.71 27.42
C GLN A 118 8.76 -7.19 27.05
N PHE A 119 9.79 -7.67 26.34
CA PHE A 119 10.05 -9.11 26.20
C PHE A 119 10.89 -9.62 27.39
N LEU A 120 10.65 -10.88 27.76
CA LEU A 120 11.37 -11.57 28.84
C LEU A 120 12.32 -12.59 28.22
N GLN A 121 13.55 -12.64 28.72
CA GLN A 121 14.57 -13.61 28.32
C GLN A 121 15.01 -14.48 29.53
N ASP A 122 15.33 -15.72 29.24
CA ASP A 122 16.01 -16.59 30.18
C ASP A 122 17.55 -16.37 30.22
N ALA A 123 18.26 -17.15 31.02
CA ALA A 123 19.70 -17.08 31.14
C ALA A 123 20.45 -17.37 29.81
N ASN A 124 19.80 -18.08 28.88
CA ASN A 124 20.35 -18.38 27.53
C ASN A 124 19.94 -17.36 26.49
N LYS A 125 19.35 -16.24 26.88
CA LYS A 125 18.81 -15.18 26.02
C LYS A 125 17.65 -15.60 25.11
N ARG A 126 17.02 -16.74 25.37
CA ARG A 126 15.79 -17.13 24.69
C ARG A 126 14.64 -16.24 25.17
N VAL A 127 13.81 -15.75 24.26
CA VAL A 127 12.57 -15.07 24.62
C VAL A 127 11.55 -16.11 25.13
N THR A 128 11.11 -15.94 26.37
CA THR A 128 10.24 -16.87 27.09
C THR A 128 8.88 -16.27 27.47
N GLY A 129 8.64 -15.03 27.08
CA GLY A 129 7.38 -14.34 27.34
C GLY A 129 7.50 -12.84 27.21
N LEU A 130 6.52 -12.16 27.77
CA LEU A 130 6.46 -10.70 27.76
C LEU A 130 5.70 -10.15 28.98
N ILE A 131 5.92 -8.87 29.25
CA ILE A 131 5.07 -8.08 30.16
C ILE A 131 4.07 -7.31 29.29
N ALA A 132 2.80 -7.34 29.68
CA ALA A 132 1.72 -6.61 29.00
C ALA A 132 0.79 -5.93 30.01
N GLY A 133 0.03 -4.94 29.58
CA GLY A 133 -0.97 -4.27 30.41
C GLY A 133 -0.92 -2.74 30.29
N ARG A 134 -1.22 -2.10 31.41
CA ARG A 134 -1.25 -0.62 31.56
C ARG A 134 -0.52 -0.24 32.84
N PRO A 135 -0.12 1.02 33.00
CA PRO A 135 0.45 1.47 34.26
C PRO A 135 -0.39 1.05 35.45
N ASN A 136 0.29 0.49 36.45
CA ASN A 136 -0.28 -0.10 37.70
C ASN A 136 -1.13 -1.39 37.53
N ASN A 137 -1.18 -1.96 36.32
CA ASN A 137 -1.86 -3.23 36.06
C ASN A 137 -1.14 -4.04 34.97
N TYR A 138 0.10 -4.37 35.23
CA TYR A 138 0.91 -5.23 34.35
C TYR A 138 0.76 -6.69 34.72
N ILE A 139 0.75 -7.53 33.72
CA ILE A 139 0.75 -8.99 33.82
C ILE A 139 1.97 -9.55 33.11
N GLN A 140 2.49 -10.64 33.61
CA GLN A 140 3.49 -11.46 32.94
C GLN A 140 2.78 -12.55 32.14
N ILE A 141 3.13 -12.68 30.86
CA ILE A 141 2.66 -13.73 29.99
C ILE A 141 3.85 -14.60 29.62
N ASN A 142 3.83 -15.87 30.06
CA ASN A 142 4.88 -16.84 29.76
C ASN A 142 4.53 -17.54 28.42
N ALA A 143 5.50 -17.65 27.54
CA ALA A 143 5.38 -18.31 26.25
C ALA A 143 6.24 -19.56 26.18
N ALA A 144 5.63 -20.73 26.25
CA ALA A 144 6.35 -22.02 26.29
C ALA A 144 7.10 -22.29 24.96
N LYS A 145 6.57 -21.85 23.84
CA LYS A 145 7.13 -22.10 22.51
C LYS A 145 7.81 -20.88 21.88
N GLY A 146 7.25 -19.71 22.06
CA GLY A 146 7.79 -18.46 21.53
C GLY A 146 6.77 -17.35 21.46
N VAL A 147 7.21 -16.16 21.05
CA VAL A 147 6.42 -14.96 20.84
C VAL A 147 6.50 -14.58 19.37
N ILE A 148 5.35 -14.24 18.77
CA ILE A 148 5.27 -13.78 17.38
C ILE A 148 4.93 -12.28 17.40
N ILE A 149 5.79 -11.47 16.79
CA ILE A 149 5.55 -10.04 16.56
C ILE A 149 4.72 -9.89 15.28
N ALA A 150 3.48 -9.40 15.43
CA ALA A 150 2.56 -9.09 14.32
C ALA A 150 1.93 -7.69 14.48
N THR A 151 2.68 -6.75 15.05
CA THR A 151 2.20 -5.45 15.55
C THR A 151 2.12 -4.35 14.50
N GLY A 152 2.30 -4.71 13.22
CA GLY A 152 2.36 -3.72 12.15
C GLY A 152 3.68 -2.95 12.11
N CYS A 153 3.70 -1.83 11.43
CA CYS A 153 4.91 -1.03 11.21
C CYS A 153 5.12 0.05 12.29
N TYR A 154 5.99 1.03 11.99
CA TYR A 154 6.31 2.16 12.87
C TYR A 154 5.95 3.54 12.27
N GLY A 155 4.97 3.59 11.38
CA GLY A 155 4.64 4.80 10.61
C GLY A 155 4.24 6.03 11.45
N SER A 156 3.70 5.82 12.66
CA SER A 156 3.39 6.91 13.59
C SER A 156 4.59 7.38 14.44
N ASN A 157 5.71 6.67 14.37
CA ASN A 157 6.90 7.01 15.16
C ASN A 157 7.89 7.83 14.30
N GLU A 158 7.86 9.15 14.48
CA GLU A 158 8.68 10.06 13.69
C GLU A 158 10.18 9.81 13.90
N GLU A 159 10.62 9.49 15.12
CA GLU A 159 12.04 9.22 15.41
C GLU A 159 12.52 7.94 14.70
N MET A 160 11.69 6.90 14.66
CA MET A 160 12.02 5.71 13.88
C MET A 160 12.01 5.99 12.37
N ARG A 161 11.07 6.82 11.89
CA ARG A 161 11.08 7.25 10.48
C ARG A 161 12.34 8.04 10.13
N LYS A 162 12.78 8.96 10.98
CA LYS A 162 14.05 9.68 10.81
C LYS A 162 15.24 8.74 10.73
N ALA A 163 15.27 7.74 11.61
CA ALA A 163 16.38 6.78 11.70
C ALA A 163 16.42 5.78 10.54
N PHE A 164 15.28 5.28 10.09
CA PHE A 164 15.21 4.12 9.19
C PHE A 164 14.54 4.39 7.84
N ALA A 165 13.77 5.44 7.70
CA ALA A 165 13.02 5.75 6.49
C ALA A 165 12.87 7.28 6.28
N PRO A 166 13.97 8.03 6.17
CA PRO A 166 13.93 9.50 6.12
C PRO A 166 13.09 10.04 4.96
N TYR A 167 13.03 9.34 3.83
CA TYR A 167 12.17 9.73 2.71
C TYR A 167 10.68 9.87 3.12
N SER A 168 10.20 9.04 4.05
CA SER A 168 8.81 9.09 4.51
C SER A 168 8.42 10.41 5.19
N LEU A 169 9.40 11.22 5.59
CA LEU A 169 9.18 12.53 6.23
C LEU A 169 8.79 13.62 5.23
N HIS A 170 8.97 13.40 3.94
CA HIS A 170 8.57 14.33 2.88
C HIS A 170 7.06 14.27 2.60
N ALA A 171 6.35 13.26 3.08
CA ALA A 171 4.91 13.15 2.88
C ALA A 171 4.15 14.30 3.54
N ASP A 172 3.20 14.91 2.81
CA ASP A 172 2.34 15.99 3.30
C ASP A 172 1.35 15.51 4.37
N ALA A 173 0.96 14.24 4.30
CA ALA A 173 -0.05 13.63 5.14
C ALA A 173 0.30 12.17 5.49
N GLN A 174 -0.45 11.57 6.41
CA GLN A 174 -0.30 10.16 6.78
C GLN A 174 -1.64 9.58 7.25
N ILE A 175 -1.89 8.31 6.94
CA ILE A 175 -3.12 7.63 7.33
C ILE A 175 -3.19 7.27 8.82
N TYR A 176 -2.08 7.34 9.53
CA TYR A 176 -2.02 7.00 10.97
C TYR A 176 -2.61 8.07 11.88
N PHE A 177 -2.84 9.26 11.37
CA PHE A 177 -3.49 10.34 12.10
C PHE A 177 -5.02 10.25 11.94
N PRO A 178 -5.84 10.52 12.98
CA PRO A 178 -5.46 10.93 14.35
C PRO A 178 -5.18 9.77 15.31
N THR A 179 -5.36 8.52 14.93
CA THR A 179 -5.30 7.34 15.82
C THR A 179 -3.92 7.09 16.40
N LYS A 180 -2.85 7.53 15.71
CA LYS A 180 -1.45 7.28 16.06
C LYS A 180 -1.16 5.81 16.36
N SER A 181 -1.76 4.92 15.57
CA SER A 181 -1.42 3.49 15.60
C SER A 181 -0.05 3.23 14.96
N ASN A 182 0.46 2.02 15.06
CA ASN A 182 1.74 1.62 14.47
C ASN A 182 2.92 2.47 14.99
N THR A 183 3.11 2.41 16.29
CA THR A 183 4.12 3.18 17.04
C THR A 183 5.51 2.55 17.04
N GLY A 184 5.64 1.30 16.56
CA GLY A 184 6.92 0.60 16.52
C GLY A 184 7.35 0.02 17.87
N ASP A 185 6.47 -0.07 18.87
CA ASP A 185 6.82 -0.51 20.22
C ASP A 185 7.47 -1.90 20.24
N ALA A 186 6.94 -2.84 19.45
CA ALA A 186 7.53 -4.17 19.38
C ALA A 186 8.89 -4.20 18.66
N HIS A 187 9.17 -3.28 17.75
CA HIS A 187 10.51 -3.12 17.17
C HIS A 187 11.50 -2.68 18.26
N ILE A 188 11.11 -1.71 19.09
CA ILE A 188 11.92 -1.22 20.21
C ILE A 188 12.17 -2.34 21.21
N MET A 189 11.12 -3.08 21.58
CA MET A 189 11.25 -4.24 22.49
C MET A 189 12.18 -5.33 21.92
N ALA A 190 12.10 -5.59 20.63
CA ALA A 190 12.98 -6.56 19.95
C ALA A 190 14.44 -6.09 19.97
N MET A 191 14.70 -4.81 19.73
CA MET A 191 16.05 -4.24 19.84
C MET A 191 16.60 -4.31 21.25
N GLN A 192 15.76 -4.15 22.28
CA GLN A 192 16.19 -4.28 23.69
C GLN A 192 16.66 -5.71 24.04
N VAL A 193 16.16 -6.74 23.37
CA VAL A 193 16.58 -8.13 23.56
C VAL A 193 17.63 -8.59 22.53
N GLY A 194 18.22 -7.66 21.78
CA GLY A 194 19.32 -7.89 20.85
C GLY A 194 18.96 -8.01 19.39
N GLY A 195 17.68 -7.87 19.02
CA GLY A 195 17.23 -7.80 17.65
C GLY A 195 17.74 -6.54 16.96
N VAL A 196 17.80 -6.55 15.64
CA VAL A 196 18.16 -5.37 14.84
C VAL A 196 17.13 -5.11 13.74
N MET A 197 17.09 -3.88 13.25
CA MET A 197 16.33 -3.54 12.05
C MET A 197 17.05 -4.08 10.81
N GLN A 198 16.33 -4.27 9.70
CA GLN A 198 16.93 -4.69 8.43
C GLN A 198 18.15 -3.82 8.05
N LYS A 199 19.09 -4.40 7.30
CA LYS A 199 20.39 -3.78 7.02
C LYS A 199 20.36 -2.57 6.08
N ASN A 200 19.28 -2.41 5.32
CA ASN A 200 19.13 -1.27 4.41
C ASN A 200 18.88 0.02 5.20
N ASP A 201 19.64 1.07 4.90
CA ASP A 201 19.54 2.37 5.57
C ASP A 201 18.26 3.15 5.27
N ASN A 202 17.58 2.78 4.18
CA ASN A 202 16.33 3.41 3.77
C ASN A 202 15.26 2.36 3.56
N HIS A 203 14.40 2.20 4.55
CA HIS A 203 13.30 1.24 4.49
C HIS A 203 12.25 1.68 3.48
N ALA A 204 11.65 0.72 2.81
CA ALA A 204 10.56 0.98 1.89
C ALA A 204 9.39 1.66 2.60
N ALA A 205 8.91 2.74 2.02
CA ALA A 205 7.79 3.51 2.51
C ALA A 205 6.82 3.79 1.37
N THR A 206 5.58 3.33 1.52
CA THR A 206 4.54 3.60 0.53
C THR A 206 4.01 5.00 0.72
N VAL A 207 4.37 5.90 -0.20
CA VAL A 207 3.86 7.26 -0.27
C VAL A 207 3.18 7.46 -1.61
N HIS A 208 1.88 7.69 -1.62
CA HIS A 208 1.11 7.84 -2.85
C HIS A 208 0.33 9.13 -2.88
N LEU A 209 -0.08 9.55 -4.10
CA LEU A 209 -0.87 10.77 -4.26
C LEU A 209 -2.32 10.55 -3.87
N GLU A 210 -2.86 11.54 -3.17
CA GLU A 210 -4.28 11.69 -2.90
C GLU A 210 -4.77 13.06 -3.38
N ALA A 211 -6.07 13.20 -3.44
CA ALA A 211 -6.88 14.34 -3.83
C ALA A 211 -7.14 14.52 -5.34
N GLY A 212 -8.38 14.84 -5.65
CA GLY A 212 -8.87 15.11 -7.00
C GLY A 212 -8.62 13.96 -7.96
N ALA A 213 -8.34 14.32 -9.21
CA ALA A 213 -8.06 13.37 -10.29
C ALA A 213 -6.55 13.03 -10.42
N GLY A 214 -5.76 13.22 -9.37
CA GLY A 214 -4.30 13.02 -9.38
C GLY A 214 -3.83 11.61 -9.72
N SER A 215 -4.66 10.62 -9.45
CA SER A 215 -4.39 9.22 -9.79
C SER A 215 -4.51 8.91 -11.28
N TYR A 216 -5.21 9.75 -12.06
CA TYR A 216 -5.37 9.57 -13.49
C TYR A 216 -4.23 10.20 -14.29
N GLY A 217 -4.20 9.93 -15.58
CA GLY A 217 -3.16 10.41 -16.50
C GLY A 217 -3.35 11.85 -16.97
N PHE A 218 -3.88 12.75 -16.15
CA PHE A 218 -4.01 14.18 -16.47
C PHE A 218 -2.68 14.93 -16.34
N LEU A 219 -2.61 16.14 -16.92
CA LEU A 219 -1.44 17.01 -16.84
C LEU A 219 -1.09 17.36 -15.39
N HIS A 220 0.18 17.19 -15.02
CA HIS A 220 0.73 17.69 -13.76
C HIS A 220 1.61 18.91 -13.97
N VAL A 221 1.39 19.94 -13.17
CA VAL A 221 2.20 21.17 -13.19
C VAL A 221 2.73 21.48 -11.78
N ASN A 222 3.96 22.01 -11.71
CA ASN A 222 4.61 22.41 -10.48
C ASN A 222 4.24 23.84 -10.04
N ALA A 223 4.86 24.35 -9.00
CA ALA A 223 4.65 25.72 -8.50
C ALA A 223 5.07 26.81 -9.50
N ASN A 224 5.90 26.52 -10.48
CA ASN A 224 6.27 27.44 -11.54
C ASN A 224 5.28 27.44 -12.72
N GLY A 225 4.24 26.61 -12.68
CA GLY A 225 3.31 26.42 -13.79
C GLY A 225 3.86 25.54 -14.92
N GLU A 226 4.89 24.75 -14.66
CA GLU A 226 5.60 23.92 -15.64
C GLU A 226 5.24 22.44 -15.49
N ARG A 227 5.07 21.74 -16.62
CA ARG A 227 4.99 20.27 -16.65
C ARG A 227 6.36 19.68 -16.32
N PHE A 228 6.42 18.60 -15.54
CA PHE A 228 7.67 18.08 -15.00
C PHE A 228 7.84 16.57 -15.14
N MET A 229 6.85 15.84 -15.67
CA MET A 229 6.92 14.39 -15.72
C MET A 229 6.00 13.80 -16.80
N ASN A 230 6.22 12.51 -17.10
CA ASN A 230 5.22 11.67 -17.73
C ASN A 230 4.20 11.22 -16.66
N GLU A 231 2.94 11.55 -16.83
CA GLU A 231 1.88 11.21 -15.88
C GLU A 231 1.34 9.79 -16.06
N ASP A 232 1.85 9.03 -17.03
CA ASP A 232 1.53 7.63 -17.26
C ASP A 232 2.38 6.69 -16.43
N VAL A 233 2.34 6.86 -15.11
CA VAL A 233 3.08 6.09 -14.12
C VAL A 233 2.19 5.81 -12.89
N ASN A 234 2.67 4.96 -11.98
CA ASN A 234 1.96 4.69 -10.73
C ASN A 234 1.92 5.90 -9.79
N THR A 235 1.03 5.85 -8.81
CA THR A 235 0.81 6.95 -7.84
C THR A 235 2.04 7.22 -6.97
N GLN A 236 2.83 6.19 -6.66
CA GLN A 236 4.08 6.33 -5.90
C GLN A 236 5.13 7.09 -6.72
N SER A 237 5.33 6.74 -7.99
CA SER A 237 6.25 7.47 -8.86
C SER A 237 5.83 8.94 -9.03
N LYS A 238 4.52 9.22 -9.13
CA LYS A 238 4.00 10.59 -9.14
C LYS A 238 4.32 11.33 -7.85
N SER A 239 4.13 10.65 -6.70
CA SER A 239 4.46 11.21 -5.39
C SER A 239 5.94 11.56 -5.28
N CYS A 240 6.84 10.63 -5.65
CA CYS A 240 8.28 10.89 -5.65
C CYS A 240 8.66 12.06 -6.57
N SER A 241 8.09 12.12 -7.78
CA SER A 241 8.34 13.21 -8.73
C SER A 241 7.83 14.55 -8.22
N LYS A 242 6.67 14.58 -7.55
CA LYS A 242 6.10 15.77 -6.91
C LYS A 242 6.99 16.29 -5.79
N GLU A 243 7.54 15.40 -4.95
CA GLU A 243 8.43 15.78 -3.84
C GLU A 243 9.69 16.52 -4.31
N LEU A 244 10.14 16.25 -5.53
CA LEU A 244 11.32 16.91 -6.15
C LEU A 244 11.00 18.29 -6.75
N GLN A 245 9.71 18.69 -6.79
CA GLN A 245 9.32 19.98 -7.37
C GLN A 245 9.54 21.14 -6.37
N PRO A 246 9.61 22.39 -6.87
CA PRO A 246 9.75 23.56 -6.00
C PRO A 246 8.70 23.54 -4.90
N HIS A 247 9.16 23.61 -3.66
CA HIS A 247 8.35 23.56 -2.43
C HIS A 247 7.53 22.26 -2.26
N GLY A 248 7.80 21.19 -3.02
CA GLY A 248 7.00 19.99 -3.05
C GLY A 248 5.55 20.25 -3.53
N ILE A 249 5.32 21.28 -4.34
CA ILE A 249 3.99 21.69 -4.80
C ILE A 249 3.77 21.24 -6.22
N ALA A 250 2.65 20.53 -6.44
CA ALA A 250 2.16 20.21 -7.77
C ALA A 250 0.63 20.16 -7.80
N TRP A 251 0.10 20.28 -9.00
CA TRP A 251 -1.33 20.29 -9.32
C TRP A 251 -1.63 19.34 -10.46
N THR A 252 -2.78 18.65 -10.41
CA THR A 252 -3.34 17.93 -11.53
C THR A 252 -4.36 18.82 -12.23
N VAL A 253 -4.19 19.06 -13.53
CA VAL A 253 -5.03 19.99 -14.31
C VAL A 253 -5.85 19.22 -15.35
N TYR A 254 -7.14 19.52 -15.43
CA TYR A 254 -8.09 18.94 -16.38
C TYR A 254 -9.24 19.90 -16.65
N ASP A 255 -10.04 19.59 -17.67
CA ASP A 255 -11.14 20.45 -18.10
C ASP A 255 -12.52 19.81 -17.90
N SER A 256 -13.57 20.43 -18.44
CA SER A 256 -14.95 19.99 -18.30
C SER A 256 -15.26 18.61 -18.90
N ASN A 257 -14.38 18.08 -19.76
CA ASN A 257 -14.53 16.73 -20.34
C ASN A 257 -14.01 15.61 -19.44
N TRP A 258 -13.49 15.92 -18.27
CA TRP A 258 -12.79 14.99 -17.39
C TRP A 258 -13.53 13.68 -17.13
N THR A 259 -14.87 13.67 -17.06
CA THR A 259 -15.63 12.44 -16.83
C THR A 259 -15.54 11.47 -18.00
N GLN A 260 -15.48 11.99 -19.24
CA GLN A 260 -15.30 11.17 -20.44
C GLN A 260 -13.87 10.64 -20.53
N ASP A 261 -12.91 11.49 -20.17
CA ASP A 261 -11.49 11.12 -20.17
C ASP A 261 -11.18 10.08 -19.12
N VAL A 262 -11.72 10.22 -17.90
CA VAL A 262 -11.60 9.19 -16.86
C VAL A 262 -12.25 7.89 -17.30
N LYS A 263 -13.46 7.93 -17.86
CA LYS A 263 -14.13 6.74 -18.36
C LYS A 263 -13.28 6.01 -19.40
N LYS A 264 -12.70 6.73 -20.35
CA LYS A 264 -11.80 6.16 -21.36
C LYS A 264 -10.57 5.50 -20.72
N GLN A 265 -9.97 6.15 -19.73
CA GLN A 265 -8.82 5.62 -19.01
C GLN A 265 -9.16 4.35 -18.21
N VAL A 266 -10.33 4.33 -17.57
CA VAL A 266 -10.81 3.16 -16.80
C VAL A 266 -11.14 1.99 -17.73
N ASP A 267 -11.94 2.22 -18.77
CA ASP A 267 -12.34 1.18 -19.72
C ASP A 267 -11.12 0.56 -20.45
N GLY A 268 -10.09 1.36 -20.68
CA GLY A 268 -8.85 0.92 -21.33
C GLY A 268 -7.79 0.34 -20.39
N ASN A 269 -8.00 0.34 -19.07
CA ASN A 269 -6.96 0.02 -18.08
C ASN A 269 -5.66 0.84 -18.30
N LEU A 270 -5.80 2.14 -18.59
CA LEU A 270 -4.69 2.96 -19.06
C LEU A 270 -3.98 3.75 -17.99
N ALA A 271 -4.64 4.15 -16.91
CA ALA A 271 -4.07 5.06 -15.92
C ALA A 271 -3.57 4.36 -14.66
N GLY A 272 -2.48 4.88 -14.11
CA GLY A 272 -1.81 4.33 -12.93
C GLY A 272 -2.52 4.56 -11.59
N GLY A 273 -3.75 4.95 -11.59
CA GLY A 273 -4.54 5.15 -10.36
C GLY A 273 -5.75 4.24 -10.25
N LEU A 274 -5.93 3.34 -11.18
CA LEU A 274 -7.10 2.47 -11.24
C LEU A 274 -7.26 1.56 -10.03
N PHE A 275 -6.17 1.18 -9.37
CA PHE A 275 -6.20 0.37 -8.16
C PHE A 275 -7.23 0.88 -7.16
N TYR A 276 -7.21 2.17 -6.84
CA TYR A 276 -8.12 2.75 -5.86
C TYR A 276 -9.56 2.86 -6.37
N ARG A 277 -9.75 3.02 -7.67
CA ARG A 277 -11.09 3.14 -8.27
C ARG A 277 -11.79 1.81 -8.36
N GLN A 278 -11.09 0.80 -8.80
CA GLN A 278 -11.68 -0.54 -8.95
C GLN A 278 -11.80 -1.29 -7.62
N MET A 279 -11.02 -0.94 -6.62
CA MET A 279 -11.23 -1.42 -5.25
C MET A 279 -12.63 -1.18 -4.74
N TRP A 280 -13.26 -0.08 -5.15
CA TRP A 280 -14.59 0.28 -4.73
C TRP A 280 -15.70 -0.42 -5.52
N GLN A 281 -15.33 -1.13 -6.59
CA GLN A 281 -16.30 -1.82 -7.47
C GLN A 281 -15.83 -3.22 -7.91
N PRO A 282 -15.25 -4.05 -7.02
CA PRO A 282 -14.71 -5.35 -7.40
C PRO A 282 -15.78 -6.36 -7.84
N TRP A 283 -17.05 -6.05 -7.66
CA TRP A 283 -18.21 -6.87 -7.98
C TRP A 283 -18.95 -6.45 -9.25
N GLY A 284 -18.32 -5.67 -10.12
CA GLY A 284 -18.73 -5.65 -11.51
C GLY A 284 -19.61 -4.50 -11.99
N ASN A 285 -19.88 -3.49 -11.19
CA ASN A 285 -20.66 -2.33 -11.66
C ASN A 285 -19.85 -1.31 -12.47
N GLY A 286 -18.55 -1.57 -12.67
CA GLY A 286 -17.66 -0.71 -13.41
C GLY A 286 -17.44 0.67 -12.76
N TRP A 287 -16.80 1.59 -13.48
CA TRP A 287 -16.63 2.96 -13.01
C TRP A 287 -17.98 3.71 -12.97
N ASN A 288 -18.29 4.37 -11.86
CA ASN A 288 -19.54 5.10 -11.66
C ASN A 288 -19.30 6.62 -11.70
N VAL A 289 -19.76 7.25 -12.77
CA VAL A 289 -19.59 8.69 -13.00
C VAL A 289 -20.26 9.56 -11.95
N GLU A 290 -21.36 9.13 -11.37
CA GLU A 290 -22.09 9.93 -10.37
C GLU A 290 -21.35 9.93 -9.02
N ILE A 291 -20.73 8.81 -8.65
CA ILE A 291 -19.85 8.74 -7.48
C ILE A 291 -18.64 9.67 -7.68
N GLU A 292 -18.05 9.66 -8.87
CA GLU A 292 -16.93 10.55 -9.20
C GLU A 292 -17.30 12.03 -9.14
N LYS A 293 -18.45 12.40 -9.69
CA LYS A 293 -18.95 13.78 -9.63
C LYS A 293 -19.23 14.22 -8.19
N ALA A 294 -19.81 13.34 -7.38
CA ALA A 294 -20.05 13.62 -5.96
C ALA A 294 -18.74 13.81 -5.19
N SER A 295 -17.75 12.96 -5.44
CA SER A 295 -16.39 13.07 -4.87
C SER A 295 -15.73 14.39 -5.31
N GLN A 296 -15.80 14.73 -6.59
CA GLN A 296 -15.26 15.98 -7.12
C GLN A 296 -15.92 17.20 -6.48
N ALA A 297 -17.25 17.20 -6.36
CA ALA A 297 -18.00 18.27 -5.71
C ALA A 297 -17.58 18.45 -4.24
N GLN A 298 -17.36 17.34 -3.53
CA GLN A 298 -16.87 17.39 -2.15
C GLN A 298 -15.43 17.94 -2.08
N HIS A 299 -14.55 17.52 -2.99
CA HIS A 299 -13.18 18.05 -3.06
C HIS A 299 -13.13 19.55 -3.36
N ILE A 300 -14.03 20.05 -4.20
CA ILE A 300 -14.18 21.50 -4.46
C ILE A 300 -14.64 22.22 -3.19
N LYS A 301 -15.66 21.70 -2.51
CA LYS A 301 -16.17 22.25 -1.25
C LYS A 301 -15.11 22.30 -0.16
N ASP A 302 -14.26 21.29 -0.10
CA ASP A 302 -13.15 21.17 0.88
C ASP A 302 -11.93 22.00 0.50
N GLY A 303 -11.95 22.70 -0.66
CA GLY A 303 -10.81 23.47 -1.17
C GLY A 303 -9.62 22.64 -1.67
N LYS A 304 -9.80 21.33 -1.84
CA LYS A 304 -8.77 20.43 -2.39
C LYS A 304 -8.64 20.52 -3.91
N VAL A 305 -9.71 20.92 -4.56
CA VAL A 305 -9.79 21.19 -6.00
C VAL A 305 -10.29 22.61 -6.19
N VAL A 306 -9.57 23.40 -6.97
CA VAL A 306 -10.00 24.72 -7.43
C VAL A 306 -10.63 24.64 -8.82
N VAL A 307 -11.59 25.51 -9.08
CA VAL A 307 -12.32 25.56 -10.36
C VAL A 307 -12.39 26.99 -10.87
N ALA A 308 -12.26 27.19 -12.18
CA ALA A 308 -12.30 28.50 -12.83
C ALA A 308 -12.83 28.39 -14.27
N ASP A 309 -13.41 29.49 -14.77
CA ASP A 309 -13.91 29.55 -16.14
C ASP A 309 -12.81 29.82 -17.18
N THR A 310 -11.69 30.39 -16.73
CA THR A 310 -10.52 30.68 -17.58
C THR A 310 -9.23 30.11 -17.00
N LEU A 311 -8.23 29.90 -17.87
CA LEU A 311 -6.90 29.44 -17.43
C LEU A 311 -6.17 30.49 -16.60
N ASP A 312 -6.39 31.78 -16.88
CA ASP A 312 -5.82 32.89 -16.09
C ASP A 312 -6.31 32.86 -14.66
N GLU A 313 -7.63 32.72 -14.48
CA GLU A 313 -8.24 32.60 -13.17
C GLU A 313 -7.79 31.33 -12.45
N LEU A 314 -7.68 30.20 -13.17
CA LEU A 314 -7.20 28.94 -12.59
C LEU A 314 -5.78 29.08 -12.07
N ALA A 315 -4.87 29.66 -12.87
CA ALA A 315 -3.48 29.91 -12.48
C ALA A 315 -3.39 30.79 -11.20
N GLN A 316 -4.23 31.84 -11.13
CA GLN A 316 -4.30 32.71 -9.94
C GLN A 316 -4.76 31.93 -8.71
N LYS A 317 -5.79 31.08 -8.82
CA LYS A 317 -6.29 30.22 -7.73
C LYS A 317 -5.27 29.17 -7.28
N MET A 318 -4.48 28.66 -8.23
CA MET A 318 -3.37 27.74 -7.95
C MET A 318 -2.16 28.43 -7.30
N GLY A 319 -2.03 29.75 -7.47
CA GLY A 319 -0.86 30.52 -7.04
C GLY A 319 0.37 30.27 -7.91
N VAL A 320 0.19 29.99 -9.20
CA VAL A 320 1.28 29.78 -10.17
C VAL A 320 1.37 30.92 -11.18
N PRO A 321 2.55 31.16 -11.81
CA PRO A 321 2.70 32.21 -12.82
C PRO A 321 1.76 31.98 -14.02
N VAL A 322 0.90 32.95 -14.32
CA VAL A 322 -0.17 32.83 -15.32
C VAL A 322 0.38 32.51 -16.70
N GLU A 323 1.37 33.27 -17.19
CA GLU A 323 1.90 33.10 -18.54
C GLU A 323 2.66 31.75 -18.71
N ALA A 324 3.42 31.32 -17.71
CA ALA A 324 4.10 30.03 -17.72
C ALA A 324 3.08 28.87 -17.76
N PHE A 325 2.04 28.96 -16.93
CA PHE A 325 0.98 27.94 -16.91
C PHE A 325 0.23 27.87 -18.25
N LYS A 326 -0.15 29.01 -18.82
CA LYS A 326 -0.82 29.05 -20.14
C LYS A 326 0.06 28.49 -21.25
N ALA A 327 1.36 28.82 -21.24
CA ALA A 327 2.32 28.25 -22.19
C ALA A 327 2.43 26.72 -22.05
N THR A 328 2.46 26.20 -20.81
CA THR A 328 2.46 24.77 -20.53
C THR A 328 1.19 24.10 -21.07
N VAL A 329 0.00 24.65 -20.82
CA VAL A 329 -1.27 24.10 -21.32
C VAL A 329 -1.32 24.15 -22.83
N ALA A 330 -0.88 25.26 -23.47
CA ALA A 330 -0.81 25.37 -24.90
C ALA A 330 0.10 24.29 -25.52
N ARG A 331 1.31 24.14 -24.98
CA ARG A 331 2.24 23.08 -25.41
C ARG A 331 1.64 21.68 -25.23
N TYR A 332 1.00 21.41 -24.11
CA TYR A 332 0.36 20.11 -23.86
C TYR A 332 -0.77 19.83 -24.88
N ASN A 333 -1.56 20.85 -25.22
CA ASN A 333 -2.60 20.75 -26.23
C ASN A 333 -2.04 20.49 -27.65
N GLU A 334 -0.89 21.08 -27.99
CA GLU A 334 -0.19 20.78 -29.26
C GLU A 334 0.23 19.31 -29.31
N LEU A 335 0.80 18.77 -28.24
CA LEU A 335 1.18 17.34 -28.12
C LEU A 335 -0.04 16.42 -28.24
N ALA A 336 -1.14 16.78 -27.58
CA ALA A 336 -2.40 16.05 -27.69
C ALA A 336 -2.96 16.05 -29.12
N ALA A 337 -2.96 17.20 -29.79
CA ALA A 337 -3.40 17.32 -31.18
C ALA A 337 -2.50 16.55 -32.17
N LYS A 338 -1.19 16.51 -31.88
CA LYS A 338 -0.20 15.73 -32.64
C LYS A 338 -0.37 14.21 -32.41
N GLY A 339 -0.95 13.81 -31.28
CA GLY A 339 -1.04 12.41 -30.85
C GLY A 339 0.32 11.80 -30.48
N HIS A 340 1.27 12.62 -30.05
CA HIS A 340 2.61 12.18 -29.66
C HIS A 340 3.22 13.18 -28.67
N ASP A 341 3.72 12.67 -27.56
CA ASP A 341 4.37 13.46 -26.52
C ASP A 341 5.90 13.47 -26.72
N ASP A 342 6.37 14.53 -27.40
CA ASP A 342 7.80 14.75 -27.64
C ASP A 342 8.58 15.11 -26.35
N ASP A 343 7.87 15.55 -25.30
CA ASP A 343 8.50 16.11 -24.11
C ASP A 343 8.82 15.02 -23.06
N PHE A 344 7.87 14.09 -22.83
CA PHE A 344 8.00 13.08 -21.78
C PHE A 344 7.57 11.67 -22.21
N GLY A 345 7.15 11.47 -23.46
CA GLY A 345 6.81 10.15 -24.00
C GLY A 345 5.54 9.52 -23.39
N LYS A 346 4.58 10.34 -22.96
CA LYS A 346 3.29 9.87 -22.48
C LYS A 346 2.50 9.21 -23.61
N ARG A 347 1.81 8.09 -23.30
CA ARG A 347 0.99 7.41 -24.30
C ARG A 347 -0.08 8.33 -24.91
N PRO A 348 -0.30 8.25 -26.24
CA PRO A 348 -1.29 9.09 -26.96
C PRO A 348 -2.70 9.01 -26.37
N GLU A 349 -3.10 7.84 -25.90
CA GLU A 349 -4.42 7.58 -25.33
C GLU A 349 -4.69 8.37 -24.03
N LEU A 350 -3.62 8.85 -23.39
CA LEU A 350 -3.66 9.63 -22.15
C LEU A 350 -3.39 11.14 -22.37
N LEU A 351 -3.12 11.54 -23.61
CA LEU A 351 -2.98 12.96 -23.98
C LEU A 351 -4.38 13.59 -24.15
N THR A 352 -4.97 14.00 -23.04
CA THR A 352 -6.30 14.62 -23.01
C THR A 352 -6.18 16.14 -23.08
N PRO A 353 -6.68 16.82 -24.13
CA PRO A 353 -6.52 18.26 -24.27
C PRO A 353 -7.29 19.03 -23.20
N ILE A 354 -6.78 20.19 -22.82
CA ILE A 354 -7.36 21.11 -21.82
C ILE A 354 -7.83 22.36 -22.56
N GLN A 355 -9.09 22.39 -23.00
CA GLN A 355 -9.59 23.38 -23.95
C GLN A 355 -10.93 24.01 -23.57
N LYS A 356 -11.74 23.32 -22.75
CA LYS A 356 -13.11 23.73 -22.48
C LYS A 356 -13.35 23.92 -20.99
N GLY A 357 -13.63 25.17 -20.59
CA GLY A 357 -14.04 25.48 -19.22
C GLY A 357 -15.39 24.85 -18.81
N PRO A 358 -15.68 24.72 -17.52
CA PRO A 358 -14.76 25.10 -16.44
C PRO A 358 -13.52 24.22 -16.38
N PHE A 359 -12.42 24.83 -15.95
CA PHE A 359 -11.14 24.17 -15.73
C PHE A 359 -10.95 23.85 -14.24
N TYR A 360 -10.27 22.77 -13.96
CA TYR A 360 -10.06 22.26 -12.59
C TYR A 360 -8.58 22.05 -12.32
N ALA A 361 -8.17 22.31 -11.08
CA ALA A 361 -6.87 21.90 -10.61
C ALA A 361 -6.97 21.29 -9.21
N GLY A 362 -6.58 20.03 -9.07
CA GLY A 362 -6.48 19.33 -7.81
C GLY A 362 -5.07 19.43 -7.24
N ARG A 363 -4.93 19.88 -5.98
CA ARG A 363 -3.65 19.86 -5.28
C ARG A 363 -3.19 18.42 -5.11
N LEU A 364 -1.98 18.10 -5.55
CA LEU A 364 -1.37 16.79 -5.30
C LEU A 364 -0.83 16.75 -3.86
N VAL A 365 -1.29 15.77 -3.09
CA VAL A 365 -0.90 15.54 -1.70
C VAL A 365 -0.24 14.17 -1.60
N SER A 366 0.99 14.13 -1.13
CA SER A 366 1.70 12.88 -0.84
C SER A 366 1.26 12.35 0.51
N THR A 367 0.74 11.12 0.55
CA THR A 367 0.24 10.51 1.78
C THR A 367 1.04 9.26 2.11
N LEU A 368 1.65 9.23 3.30
CA LEU A 368 2.28 8.03 3.84
C LEU A 368 1.23 6.99 4.20
N LEU A 369 1.25 5.86 3.50
CA LEU A 369 0.33 4.75 3.68
C LEU A 369 0.88 3.66 4.61
N ALA A 370 2.13 3.24 4.41
CA ALA A 370 2.73 2.15 5.18
C ALA A 370 4.26 2.23 5.18
N MET A 371 4.86 1.75 6.27
CA MET A 371 6.27 1.38 6.31
C MET A 371 6.38 -0.11 6.00
N SER A 372 7.23 -0.46 5.05
CA SER A 372 7.41 -1.86 4.61
C SER A 372 8.76 -2.46 4.97
N GLY A 373 9.62 -1.69 5.62
CA GLY A 373 10.82 -2.16 6.30
C GLY A 373 10.54 -2.45 7.79
N GLY A 374 11.33 -3.30 8.40
CA GLY A 374 11.12 -3.72 9.79
C GLY A 374 12.33 -4.45 10.38
N LEU A 375 12.07 -5.32 11.34
CA LEU A 375 13.08 -6.13 12.01
C LEU A 375 13.78 -7.07 11.02
N HIS A 376 15.09 -7.19 11.14
CA HIS A 376 15.89 -8.14 10.36
C HIS A 376 15.40 -9.56 10.62
N THR A 377 15.11 -10.31 9.53
CA THR A 377 14.48 -11.62 9.63
C THR A 377 15.06 -12.62 8.63
N ASP A 378 14.89 -13.90 8.90
CA ASP A 378 15.27 -15.01 8.05
C ASP A 378 14.03 -15.73 7.44
N PRO A 379 14.22 -16.70 6.52
CA PRO A 379 13.12 -17.52 6.01
C PRO A 379 12.41 -18.40 7.06
N SER A 380 12.98 -18.55 8.25
CA SER A 380 12.32 -19.18 9.39
C SER A 380 11.51 -18.20 10.25
N LEU A 381 11.44 -16.93 9.79
CA LEU A 381 10.71 -15.83 10.40
C LEU A 381 11.17 -15.48 11.84
N HIS A 382 12.42 -15.81 12.20
CA HIS A 382 13.02 -15.33 13.44
C HIS A 382 13.43 -13.85 13.32
N VAL A 383 13.37 -13.15 14.44
CA VAL A 383 14.11 -11.89 14.56
C VAL A 383 15.59 -12.19 14.68
N LEU A 384 16.43 -11.51 13.90
CA LEU A 384 17.87 -11.72 13.91
C LEU A 384 18.62 -10.65 14.71
N ASP A 385 19.76 -11.04 15.24
CA ASP A 385 20.73 -10.14 15.90
C ASP A 385 21.70 -9.51 14.86
N LYS A 386 22.59 -8.66 15.32
CA LYS A 386 23.62 -7.99 14.48
C LYS A 386 24.62 -8.93 13.79
N ASN A 387 24.67 -10.21 14.16
CA ASN A 387 25.53 -11.24 13.58
C ASN A 387 24.71 -12.24 12.73
N ASP A 388 23.51 -11.88 12.34
CA ASP A 388 22.57 -12.70 11.57
C ASP A 388 22.16 -14.00 12.29
N LYS A 389 22.21 -14.01 13.62
CA LYS A 389 21.79 -15.17 14.43
C LYS A 389 20.36 -14.97 14.93
N PRO A 390 19.55 -16.03 14.90
CA PRO A 390 18.20 -16.01 15.46
C PRO A 390 18.19 -15.65 16.94
N ILE A 391 17.26 -14.79 17.34
CA ILE A 391 16.85 -14.63 18.74
C ILE A 391 15.87 -15.74 19.03
N GLU A 392 16.33 -16.74 19.73
CA GLU A 392 15.54 -17.91 20.07
C GLU A 392 14.22 -17.55 20.73
N GLY A 393 13.12 -18.15 20.25
CA GLY A 393 11.78 -17.92 20.78
C GLY A 393 11.13 -16.60 20.37
N LEU A 394 11.74 -15.82 19.44
CA LEU A 394 11.18 -14.57 18.92
C LEU A 394 11.01 -14.62 17.40
N TYR A 395 9.76 -14.55 16.95
CA TYR A 395 9.38 -14.58 15.55
C TYR A 395 8.76 -13.25 15.12
N VAL A 396 8.77 -12.96 13.82
CA VAL A 396 8.18 -11.72 13.29
C VAL A 396 7.49 -11.95 11.95
N CYS A 397 6.36 -11.29 11.71
CA CYS A 397 5.63 -11.36 10.47
C CYS A 397 4.94 -10.02 10.12
N GLY A 398 4.37 -9.96 8.92
CA GLY A 398 3.68 -8.78 8.42
C GLY A 398 4.59 -7.56 8.28
N ALA A 399 4.05 -6.37 8.46
CA ALA A 399 4.79 -5.12 8.30
C ALA A 399 5.81 -4.83 9.42
N ALA A 400 5.85 -5.66 10.47
CA ALA A 400 6.90 -5.61 11.49
C ALA A 400 8.20 -6.30 11.02
N ALA A 401 8.10 -7.23 10.06
CA ALA A 401 9.24 -7.94 9.48
C ALA A 401 9.88 -7.11 8.36
N GLY A 402 11.20 -7.06 8.33
CA GLY A 402 12.01 -6.44 7.30
C GLY A 402 12.41 -7.41 6.18
N ASP A 403 13.41 -6.99 5.40
CA ASP A 403 14.13 -7.74 4.36
C ASP A 403 13.30 -8.25 3.17
N TYR A 404 12.00 -7.98 3.14
CA TYR A 404 11.10 -8.47 2.10
C TYR A 404 10.98 -7.55 0.89
N PHE A 405 10.82 -6.24 1.07
CA PHE A 405 10.65 -5.27 -0.02
C PHE A 405 11.93 -4.52 -0.39
N GLY A 406 12.99 -4.70 0.33
CA GLY A 406 14.22 -3.94 0.13
C GLY A 406 14.09 -2.49 0.59
N SER A 407 14.67 -1.57 -0.17
CA SER A 407 14.60 -0.13 0.06
C SER A 407 13.84 0.55 -1.08
N GLY A 408 13.29 1.72 -0.82
CA GLY A 408 12.51 2.49 -1.79
C GLY A 408 11.02 2.42 -1.49
N ASP A 409 10.21 2.11 -2.47
CA ASP A 409 8.76 2.11 -2.33
C ASP A 409 8.16 0.70 -2.42
N TYR A 410 6.90 0.60 -2.03
CA TYR A 410 6.09 -0.60 -2.18
C TYR A 410 5.85 -0.93 -3.65
N PRO A 411 6.09 -2.18 -4.09
CA PRO A 411 5.92 -2.55 -5.48
C PRO A 411 4.46 -2.68 -5.88
N THR A 412 3.95 -1.73 -6.64
CA THR A 412 2.56 -1.71 -7.14
C THR A 412 2.25 -2.75 -8.20
N ILE A 413 3.24 -3.48 -8.69
CA ILE A 413 3.03 -4.57 -9.65
C ILE A 413 2.14 -5.70 -9.10
N CYS A 414 2.09 -5.85 -7.77
CA CYS A 414 1.23 -6.79 -7.07
C CYS A 414 0.41 -6.05 -6.01
N PRO A 415 -0.71 -5.42 -6.40
CA PRO A 415 -1.58 -4.73 -5.45
C PRO A 415 -2.04 -5.68 -4.34
N GLY A 416 -2.07 -5.20 -3.09
CA GLY A 416 -2.45 -6.01 -1.92
C GLY A 416 -1.36 -6.95 -1.37
N MET A 417 -0.18 -7.01 -1.97
CA MET A 417 0.89 -7.93 -1.56
C MET A 417 1.29 -7.77 -0.08
N ASN A 418 1.25 -6.56 0.48
CA ASN A 418 1.59 -6.39 1.90
C ASN A 418 0.61 -7.12 2.83
N HIS A 419 -0.69 -7.12 2.50
CA HIS A 419 -1.68 -7.93 3.21
C HIS A 419 -1.49 -9.43 2.96
N GLY A 420 -1.24 -9.82 1.71
CA GLY A 420 -0.94 -11.21 1.34
C GLY A 420 0.29 -11.75 2.07
N ARG A 421 1.36 -10.93 2.18
CA ARG A 421 2.55 -11.26 2.97
C ARG A 421 2.21 -11.42 4.45
N ALA A 422 1.42 -10.52 5.02
CA ALA A 422 1.04 -10.59 6.43
C ALA A 422 0.23 -11.86 6.74
N LEU A 423 -0.72 -12.22 5.88
CA LEU A 423 -1.49 -13.46 5.99
C LEU A 423 -0.59 -14.69 5.89
N THR A 424 0.22 -14.77 4.83
CA THR A 424 1.08 -15.91 4.54
C THR A 424 2.10 -16.11 5.66
N PHE A 425 2.90 -15.10 5.97
CA PHE A 425 3.94 -15.21 6.99
C PHE A 425 3.37 -15.32 8.39
N GLY A 426 2.18 -14.77 8.67
CA GLY A 426 1.48 -14.98 9.93
C GLY A 426 1.15 -16.47 10.16
N ARG A 427 0.61 -17.16 9.13
CA ARG A 427 0.37 -18.62 9.19
C ARG A 427 1.66 -19.41 9.33
N LEU A 428 2.71 -19.07 8.55
CA LEU A 428 3.99 -19.74 8.62
C LEU A 428 4.68 -19.55 9.97
N ALA A 429 4.67 -18.32 10.52
CA ALA A 429 5.22 -18.03 11.84
C ALA A 429 4.50 -18.83 12.95
N GLY A 430 3.18 -19.00 12.83
CA GLY A 430 2.40 -19.84 13.72
C GLY A 430 2.86 -21.31 13.68
N VAL A 431 3.10 -21.88 12.50
CA VAL A 431 3.62 -23.23 12.31
C VAL A 431 5.01 -23.35 12.94
N MET A 432 5.92 -22.42 12.64
CA MET A 432 7.29 -22.43 13.16
C MET A 432 7.33 -22.31 14.68
N ALA A 433 6.64 -21.33 15.26
CA ALA A 433 6.57 -21.13 16.70
C ALA A 433 5.97 -22.35 17.42
N ALA A 434 5.05 -23.08 16.78
CA ALA A 434 4.51 -24.33 17.29
C ALA A 434 5.50 -25.51 17.26
N GLY A 435 6.66 -25.34 16.59
CA GLY A 435 7.64 -26.42 16.35
C GLY A 435 7.25 -27.33 15.18
N GLY A 436 6.38 -26.84 14.31
CA GLY A 436 5.95 -27.54 13.10
C GLY A 436 6.92 -27.37 11.92
N ASP A 437 6.68 -28.15 10.89
CA ASP A 437 7.39 -28.11 9.60
C ASP A 437 6.52 -27.39 8.56
N ILE A 438 6.99 -26.28 8.04
CA ILE A 438 6.26 -25.49 7.05
C ILE A 438 5.94 -26.30 5.80
N ASP A 439 6.89 -27.09 5.29
CA ASP A 439 6.71 -27.84 4.05
C ASP A 439 5.72 -29.00 4.16
N LYS A 440 5.56 -29.53 5.37
CA LYS A 440 4.53 -30.53 5.66
C LYS A 440 3.15 -29.94 5.91
N THR A 441 3.10 -28.71 6.42
CA THR A 441 1.85 -28.08 6.88
C THR A 441 1.22 -27.19 5.82
N VAL A 442 2.04 -26.52 5.01
CA VAL A 442 1.60 -25.57 3.97
C VAL A 442 2.11 -26.04 2.62
N LYS A 443 1.20 -26.36 1.69
CA LYS A 443 1.57 -26.85 0.37
C LYS A 443 2.36 -25.80 -0.40
N SER A 444 3.35 -26.25 -1.15
CA SER A 444 4.04 -25.42 -2.12
C SER A 444 3.33 -25.44 -3.46
N MET A 445 3.19 -24.27 -4.08
CA MET A 445 2.80 -24.20 -5.48
C MET A 445 4.00 -24.62 -6.36
N ASP A 446 3.73 -25.33 -7.43
CA ASP A 446 4.70 -25.62 -8.49
C ASP A 446 4.92 -24.32 -9.28
N ILE A 447 6.10 -23.76 -9.16
CA ILE A 447 6.53 -22.58 -9.93
C ILE A 447 7.35 -23.10 -11.11
N LYS A 448 6.79 -22.94 -12.30
CA LYS A 448 7.41 -23.39 -13.56
C LYS A 448 8.50 -22.43 -14.01
#